data_dad3feb9a1cee099f7a5832f1b98b426
#
_entry.id   dad3feb9a1cee099f7a5832f1b98b426
#
_cell.length_a   1.000
_cell.length_b   1.000
_cell.length_c   1.000
_cell.angle_alpha   90.00
_cell.angle_beta   90.00
_cell.angle_gamma   90.00
#
_symmetry.space_group_name_H-M   'P 1'
#
loop_
_entity.id
_entity.type
_entity.pdbx_description
1 polymer ?
#
loop_
_entity_poly.entity_id
_entity_poly.type
_entity_poly.pdbx_seq_one_letter_code
_entity_poly.pdbx_strand_id
1 'polypeptide(L)'
;MLTAEKQLEQIGKTCGCDHHDYDLVHELNARLSFLWRCDQYIANANGNVPLQNMWRDIKIQEQENVERIKEHIGDEISKGCF
;
A
#
# COMPACT_ATOMS: atom_id res chain seq x y z
N MET A 1 0.74 -12.57 -26.43
CA MET A 1 0.94 -11.92 -25.12
C MET A 1 -0.42 -11.50 -24.57
N LEU A 2 -0.67 -11.78 -23.31
CA LEU A 2 -1.91 -11.36 -22.65
C LEU A 2 -1.86 -9.86 -22.33
N THR A 3 -3.01 -9.19 -22.43
CA THR A 3 -3.13 -7.81 -21.99
C THR A 3 -3.03 -7.76 -20.47
N ALA A 4 -2.75 -6.58 -19.92
CA ALA A 4 -2.70 -6.40 -18.46
C ALA A 4 -4.01 -6.82 -17.80
N GLU A 5 -5.14 -6.49 -18.38
CA GLU A 5 -6.46 -6.89 -17.88
C GLU A 5 -6.62 -8.40 -17.79
N LYS A 6 -6.24 -9.11 -18.85
CA LYS A 6 -6.36 -10.57 -18.88
C LYS A 6 -5.41 -11.23 -17.88
N GLN A 7 -4.23 -10.66 -17.67
CA GLN A 7 -3.29 -11.16 -16.66
C GLN A 7 -3.88 -11.03 -15.27
N LEU A 8 -4.51 -9.90 -14.95
CA LEU A 8 -5.16 -9.69 -13.66
C LEU A 8 -6.35 -10.61 -13.46
N GLU A 9 -7.15 -10.83 -14.51
CA GLU A 9 -8.25 -11.80 -14.46
C GLU A 9 -7.76 -13.21 -14.11
N GLN A 10 -6.65 -13.63 -14.70
CA GLN A 10 -6.08 -14.94 -14.43
C GLN A 10 -5.57 -15.05 -13.00
N ILE A 11 -4.94 -13.99 -12.47
CA ILE A 11 -4.50 -13.97 -11.07
C ILE A 11 -5.69 -14.09 -10.14
N GLY A 12 -6.74 -13.30 -10.35
CA GLY A 12 -7.96 -13.36 -9.55
C GLY A 12 -8.62 -14.72 -9.58
N LYS A 13 -8.72 -15.34 -10.75
CA LYS A 13 -9.30 -16.68 -10.91
C LYS A 13 -8.48 -17.76 -10.21
N THR A 14 -7.17 -17.64 -10.26
CA THR A 14 -6.27 -18.59 -9.62
C THR A 14 -6.44 -18.63 -8.11
N CYS A 15 -6.65 -17.47 -7.50
CA CYS A 15 -6.82 -17.34 -6.06
C CYS A 15 -8.26 -17.53 -5.60
N GLY A 16 -9.22 -17.62 -6.52
CA GLY A 16 -10.64 -17.56 -6.21
C GLY A 16 -11.10 -16.17 -5.83
N CYS A 17 -10.29 -15.18 -6.08
CA CYS A 17 -10.52 -13.78 -5.73
C CYS A 17 -10.59 -12.92 -6.98
N ASP A 18 -11.00 -11.68 -6.84
CA ASP A 18 -11.05 -10.74 -7.96
C ASP A 18 -9.77 -9.88 -8.01
N HIS A 19 -9.78 -8.89 -8.91
CA HIS A 19 -8.64 -8.00 -9.13
C HIS A 19 -8.33 -7.12 -7.92
N HIS A 20 -9.32 -6.85 -7.08
CA HIS A 20 -9.17 -5.94 -5.93
C HIS A 20 -8.19 -6.50 -4.91
N ASP A 21 -8.16 -7.81 -4.73
CA ASP A 21 -7.25 -8.45 -3.78
C ASP A 21 -5.80 -8.22 -4.17
N TYR A 22 -5.49 -8.38 -5.44
CA TYR A 22 -4.13 -8.12 -5.94
C TYR A 22 -3.75 -6.66 -5.76
N ASP A 23 -4.64 -5.76 -6.16
CA ASP A 23 -4.38 -4.31 -6.08
C ASP A 23 -4.14 -3.88 -4.63
N LEU A 24 -4.97 -4.34 -3.71
CA LEU A 24 -4.86 -3.99 -2.30
C LEU A 24 -3.55 -4.49 -1.69
N VAL A 25 -3.19 -5.74 -1.95
CA VAL A 25 -1.96 -6.32 -1.41
C VAL A 25 -0.73 -5.64 -2.02
N HIS A 26 -0.75 -5.40 -3.32
CA HIS A 26 0.36 -4.74 -4.01
C HIS A 26 0.59 -3.34 -3.46
N GLU A 27 -0.46 -2.54 -3.33
CA GLU A 27 -0.36 -1.18 -2.81
C GLU A 27 0.02 -1.17 -1.34
N LEU A 28 -0.51 -2.09 -0.54
CA LEU A 28 -0.12 -2.18 0.86
C LEU A 28 1.38 -2.41 0.99
N ASN A 29 1.93 -3.32 0.21
CA ASN A 29 3.38 -3.59 0.22
C ASN A 29 4.19 -2.35 -0.15
N ALA A 30 3.80 -1.67 -1.24
CA ALA A 30 4.50 -0.48 -1.71
C ALA A 30 4.48 0.65 -0.67
N ARG A 31 3.34 0.87 -0.03
CA ARG A 31 3.16 1.94 0.96
C ARG A 31 3.87 1.63 2.27
N LEU A 32 3.86 0.39 2.71
CA LEU A 32 4.64 -0.02 3.89
C LEU A 32 6.14 0.19 3.65
N SER A 33 6.62 -0.13 2.46
CA SER A 33 8.01 0.13 2.07
C SER A 33 8.32 1.63 2.08
N PHE A 34 7.39 2.45 1.63
CA PHE A 34 7.55 3.91 1.64
C PHE A 34 7.61 4.45 3.07
N LEU A 35 6.77 3.95 3.99
CA LEU A 35 6.84 4.36 5.39
C LEU A 35 8.22 4.11 5.99
N TRP A 36 8.80 2.98 5.67
CA TRP A 36 10.14 2.66 6.11
C TRP A 36 11.17 3.64 5.54
N ARG A 37 11.04 4.00 4.25
CA ARG A 37 11.91 5.01 3.64
C ARG A 37 11.75 6.39 4.26
N CYS A 38 10.55 6.75 4.71
CA CYS A 38 10.33 8.03 5.40
C CYS A 38 11.21 8.17 6.63
N ASP A 39 11.36 7.12 7.40
CA ASP A 39 12.24 7.14 8.57
C ASP A 39 13.69 7.39 8.17
N GLN A 40 14.14 6.83 7.07
CA GLN A 40 15.47 7.10 6.52
C GLN A 40 15.61 8.56 6.10
N TYR A 41 14.60 9.10 5.43
CA TYR A 41 14.60 10.50 4.97
C TYR A 41 14.63 11.47 6.15
N ILE A 42 13.89 11.19 7.21
CA ILE A 42 13.90 11.99 8.43
C ILE A 42 15.31 11.98 9.06
N ALA A 43 15.93 10.82 9.15
CA ALA A 43 17.28 10.69 9.68
C ALA A 43 18.30 11.44 8.81
N ASN A 44 18.19 11.33 7.49
CA ASN A 44 19.08 12.03 6.56
C ASN A 44 18.96 13.54 6.65
N ALA A 45 17.79 14.04 7.04
CA ALA A 45 17.52 15.47 7.19
C ALA A 45 17.91 15.98 8.58
N ASN A 46 18.71 15.27 9.34
CA ASN A 46 19.15 15.70 10.67
C ASN A 46 19.82 17.06 10.59
N GLY A 47 19.40 17.96 11.49
CA GLY A 47 19.87 19.35 11.48
C GLY A 47 19.03 20.29 10.63
N ASN A 48 18.07 19.79 9.86
CA ASN A 48 17.14 20.58 9.06
C ASN A 48 15.71 20.31 9.53
N VAL A 49 15.28 21.01 10.57
CA VAL A 49 13.97 20.78 11.21
C VAL A 49 12.80 20.97 10.23
N PRO A 50 12.74 22.04 9.41
CA PRO A 50 11.63 22.17 8.45
C PRO A 50 11.52 21.00 7.48
N LEU A 51 12.64 20.49 6.99
CA LEU A 51 12.65 19.35 6.10
C LEU A 51 12.22 18.05 6.81
N GLN A 52 12.69 17.84 8.03
CA GLN A 52 12.23 16.70 8.84
C GLN A 52 10.73 16.74 9.08
N ASN A 53 10.20 17.92 9.38
CA ASN A 53 8.76 18.09 9.60
C ASN A 53 7.95 17.78 8.34
N MET A 54 8.43 18.16 7.17
CA MET A 54 7.79 17.80 5.91
C MET A 54 7.71 16.29 5.76
N TRP A 55 8.80 15.57 6.00
CA TRP A 55 8.81 14.10 5.90
C TRP A 55 7.91 13.44 6.95
N ARG A 56 7.82 14.00 8.16
CA ARG A 56 6.91 13.49 9.19
C ARG A 56 5.45 13.68 8.78
N ASP A 57 5.11 14.81 8.18
CA ASP A 57 3.75 15.05 7.70
C ASP A 57 3.37 14.08 6.58
N ILE A 58 4.28 13.86 5.64
CA ILE A 58 4.07 12.89 4.56
C ILE A 58 3.89 11.47 5.14
N LYS A 59 4.70 11.11 6.14
CA LYS A 59 4.61 9.82 6.81
C LYS A 59 3.24 9.63 7.46
N ILE A 60 2.75 10.62 8.20
CA ILE A 60 1.44 10.57 8.86
C ILE A 60 0.34 10.35 7.81
N GLN A 61 0.38 11.09 6.72
CA GLN A 61 -0.59 10.97 5.64
C GLN A 61 -0.56 9.57 5.01
N GLU A 62 0.62 9.00 4.82
CA GLU A 62 0.75 7.66 4.28
C GLU A 62 0.28 6.59 5.28
N GLN A 63 0.49 6.78 6.58
CA GLN A 63 -0.05 5.89 7.60
C GLN A 63 -1.58 5.81 7.53
N GLU A 64 -2.24 6.93 7.30
CA GLU A 64 -3.69 6.97 7.10
C GLU A 64 -4.10 6.18 5.86
N ASN A 65 -3.37 6.31 4.76
CA ASN A 65 -3.61 5.55 3.54
C ASN A 65 -3.47 4.05 3.77
N VAL A 66 -2.45 3.65 4.51
CA VAL A 66 -2.22 2.24 4.87
C VAL A 66 -3.39 1.68 5.68
N GLU A 67 -3.87 2.43 6.67
CA GLU A 67 -5.01 1.99 7.47
C GLU A 67 -6.28 1.83 6.65
N ARG A 68 -6.53 2.72 5.70
CA ARG A 68 -7.67 2.60 4.79
C ARG A 68 -7.58 1.37 3.91
N ILE A 69 -6.39 1.06 3.40
CA ILE A 69 -6.17 -0.15 2.60
C ILE A 69 -6.42 -1.40 3.44
N LYS A 70 -5.93 -1.43 4.68
CA LYS A 70 -6.15 -2.55 5.60
C LYS A 70 -7.64 -2.77 5.88
N GLU A 71 -8.41 -1.70 6.04
CA GLU A 71 -9.86 -1.79 6.23
C GLU A 71 -10.53 -2.47 5.04
N HIS A 72 -10.16 -2.09 3.83
CA HIS A 72 -10.71 -2.70 2.63
C HIS A 72 -10.29 -4.16 2.47
N ILE A 73 -9.06 -4.50 2.84
CA ILE A 73 -8.62 -5.89 2.89
C ILE A 73 -9.50 -6.68 3.87
N GLY A 74 -9.75 -6.14 5.05
CA GLY A 74 -10.64 -6.76 6.03
C GLY A 74 -12.03 -6.99 5.48
N ASP A 75 -12.59 -6.03 4.76
CA ASP A 75 -13.90 -6.15 4.12
C ASP A 75 -13.91 -7.28 3.07
N GLU A 76 -12.89 -7.38 2.25
CA GLU A 76 -12.80 -8.44 1.23
C GLU A 76 -12.66 -9.82 1.88
N ILE A 77 -11.91 -9.93 2.97
CA ILE A 77 -11.80 -11.17 3.74
C ILE A 77 -13.19 -11.54 4.30
N SER A 78 -13.92 -10.59 4.85
CA SER A 78 -15.24 -10.81 5.41
C SER A 78 -16.25 -11.30 4.38
N LYS A 79 -16.09 -10.90 3.12
CA LYS A 79 -16.92 -11.36 2.02
C LYS A 79 -16.61 -12.80 1.60
N GLY A 80 -15.54 -13.36 2.13
CA GLY A 80 -15.14 -14.73 1.82
C GLY A 80 -14.46 -14.90 0.47
N CYS A 81 -14.04 -13.81 -0.15
CA CYS A 81 -13.41 -13.84 -1.47
C CYS A 81 -11.89 -13.67 -1.43
N PHE A 82 -11.35 -13.27 -0.31
CA PHE A 82 -9.92 -13.06 -0.19
C PHE A 82 -9.22 -14.37 0.14
#